data_89e013016ded8907d68bf2ac4e0eae19
#
_entry.id   89e013016ded8907d68bf2ac4e0eae19
#
_cell.length_a   1.000
_cell.length_b   1.000
_cell.length_c   1.000
_cell.angle_alpha   90.00
_cell.angle_beta   90.00
_cell.angle_gamma   90.00
#
_symmetry.space_group_name_H-M   'P 1'
#
loop_
_entity.id
_entity.type
_entity.pdbx_description
1 polymer ?
#
loop_
_entity_poly.entity_id
_entity_poly.type
_entity_poly.pdbx_seq_one_letter_code
_entity_poly.pdbx_strand_id
1 'polypeptide(L)'
;MRNYIGLIHKDADSDYGVSFPDFPGLITAGMDLDDARAMAEEALALHIEGLAEDGEAIPEPSTLEAVMADAENQDGVAILVGVKTEAKRAVRVNITLPEDVLKAIDAFAEAHGLTRSGFLVRAAKHEIGHANDDYDDNYAETRLGA
;
A
#
# COMPACT_ATOMS: atom_id res chain seq x y z
N MET A 1 14.96 3.35 -2.76
CA MET A 1 14.39 3.27 -1.39
C MET A 1 13.94 4.65 -0.96
N ARG A 2 12.69 4.78 -0.57
CA ARG A 2 12.17 6.00 0.08
C ARG A 2 12.18 5.82 1.59
N ASN A 3 12.49 6.87 2.32
CA ASN A 3 12.44 6.87 3.77
C ASN A 3 11.36 7.86 4.24
N TYR A 4 10.45 7.35 5.06
CA TYR A 4 9.43 8.17 5.70
C TYR A 4 9.72 8.29 7.19
N ILE A 5 9.27 9.36 7.79
CA ILE A 5 9.41 9.55 9.22
C ILE A 5 8.31 8.78 9.93
N GLY A 6 8.69 7.86 10.80
CA GLY A 6 7.84 7.26 11.81
C GLY A 6 8.08 7.92 13.16
N LEU A 7 7.03 8.08 13.95
CA LEU A 7 7.12 8.61 15.31
C LEU A 7 6.86 7.49 16.31
N ILE A 8 7.85 7.26 17.18
CA ILE A 8 7.71 6.29 18.26
C ILE A 8 7.08 6.96 19.47
N HIS A 9 6.01 6.34 19.98
CA HIS A 9 5.34 6.73 21.21
C HIS A 9 5.43 5.59 22.22
N LYS A 10 5.88 5.88 23.42
CA LYS A 10 6.05 4.90 24.50
C LYS A 10 5.56 5.48 25.82
N ASP A 11 4.56 4.83 26.40
CA ASP A 11 4.14 5.06 27.78
C ASP A 11 4.72 3.97 28.69
N ALA A 12 4.65 4.17 30.01
CA ALA A 12 5.27 3.26 30.98
C ALA A 12 4.79 1.80 30.86
N ASP A 13 3.50 1.61 30.56
CA ASP A 13 2.83 0.30 30.49
C ASP A 13 2.41 -0.11 29.06
N SER A 14 2.89 0.60 28.03
CA SER A 14 2.54 0.32 26.64
C SER A 14 3.66 -0.36 25.87
N ASP A 15 3.31 -0.95 24.72
CA ASP A 15 4.27 -1.29 23.67
C ASP A 15 4.82 -0.02 23.01
N TYR A 16 5.80 -0.19 22.15
CA TYR A 16 6.34 0.87 21.33
C TYR A 16 5.43 1.11 20.13
N GLY A 17 4.57 2.13 20.21
CA GLY A 17 3.69 2.53 19.11
C GLY A 17 4.45 3.31 18.05
N VAL A 18 4.13 3.10 16.79
CA VAL A 18 4.68 3.86 15.67
C VAL A 18 3.52 4.43 14.85
N SER A 19 3.53 5.75 14.66
CA SER A 19 2.63 6.45 13.76
C SER A 19 3.39 7.09 12.61
N PHE A 20 2.69 7.38 11.53
CA PHE A 20 3.28 8.00 10.34
C PHE A 20 2.55 9.30 10.01
N PRO A 21 3.20 10.48 10.20
CA PRO A 21 2.57 11.76 9.87
C PRO A 21 2.14 11.88 8.40
N ASP A 22 2.88 11.29 7.47
CA ASP A 22 2.55 11.30 6.05
C ASP A 22 1.42 10.35 5.66
N PHE A 23 1.06 9.42 6.53
CA PHE A 23 0.00 8.44 6.32
C PHE A 23 -0.97 8.43 7.52
N PRO A 24 -1.90 9.40 7.58
CA PRO A 24 -2.85 9.48 8.69
C PRO A 24 -3.65 8.19 8.86
N GLY A 25 -3.73 7.71 10.08
CA GLY A 25 -4.41 6.46 10.42
C GLY A 25 -3.55 5.19 10.34
N LEU A 26 -2.34 5.26 9.79
CA LEU A 26 -1.39 4.15 9.80
C LEU A 26 -0.66 4.11 11.13
N ILE A 27 -0.96 3.09 11.94
CA ILE A 27 -0.39 2.88 13.26
C ILE A 27 0.00 1.42 13.41
N THR A 28 1.16 1.17 14.00
CA THR A 28 1.62 -0.17 14.35
C THR A 28 2.32 -0.14 15.71
N ALA A 29 2.70 -1.29 16.23
CA ALA A 29 3.39 -1.39 17.51
C ALA A 29 4.32 -2.60 17.54
N GLY A 30 5.33 -2.52 18.39
CA GLY A 30 6.26 -3.63 18.66
C GLY A 30 6.63 -3.71 20.14
N MET A 31 7.14 -4.85 20.54
CA MET A 31 7.49 -5.13 21.95
C MET A 31 8.78 -4.43 22.40
N ASP A 32 9.67 -4.16 21.47
CA ASP A 32 10.91 -3.40 21.65
C ASP A 32 11.16 -2.49 20.43
N LEU A 33 12.26 -1.73 20.44
CA LEU A 33 12.57 -0.81 19.34
C LEU A 33 12.85 -1.53 18.02
N ASP A 34 13.54 -2.64 18.05
CA ASP A 34 13.83 -3.42 16.84
C ASP A 34 12.57 -4.02 16.24
N ASP A 35 11.70 -4.57 17.10
CA ASP A 35 10.41 -5.12 16.70
C ASP A 35 9.49 -4.02 16.16
N ALA A 36 9.42 -2.86 16.84
CA ALA A 36 8.64 -1.71 16.39
C ALA A 36 9.08 -1.22 15.01
N ARG A 37 10.38 -1.16 14.75
CA ARG A 37 10.93 -0.79 13.44
C ARG A 37 10.56 -1.82 12.36
N ALA A 38 10.71 -3.09 12.64
CA ALA A 38 10.36 -4.16 11.71
C ALA A 38 8.87 -4.13 11.37
N MET A 39 8.02 -3.97 12.37
CA MET A 39 6.56 -3.84 12.19
C MET A 39 6.20 -2.57 11.42
N ALA A 40 6.92 -1.47 11.65
CA ALA A 40 6.72 -0.22 10.92
C ALA A 40 7.08 -0.36 9.44
N GLU A 41 8.19 -1.00 9.12
CA GLU A 41 8.60 -1.27 7.73
C GLU A 41 7.57 -2.14 6.99
N GLU A 42 7.09 -3.18 7.62
CA GLU A 42 6.06 -4.07 7.06
C GLU A 42 4.72 -3.36 6.85
N ALA A 43 4.24 -2.66 7.87
CA ALA A 43 2.96 -1.93 7.81
C ALA A 43 2.99 -0.83 6.75
N LEU A 44 4.07 -0.08 6.67
CA LEU A 44 4.24 0.98 5.67
C LEU A 44 4.30 0.40 4.24
N ALA A 45 5.03 -0.68 4.04
CA ALA A 45 5.11 -1.35 2.73
C ALA A 45 3.74 -1.82 2.25
N LEU A 46 2.97 -2.48 3.11
CA LEU A 46 1.61 -2.93 2.81
C LEU A 46 0.66 -1.76 2.52
N HIS A 47 0.77 -0.68 3.28
CA HIS A 47 -0.08 0.50 3.08
C HIS A 47 0.19 1.19 1.74
N ILE A 48 1.46 1.36 1.39
CA ILE A 48 1.87 1.95 0.10
C ILE A 48 1.46 1.04 -1.06
N GLU A 49 1.61 -0.26 -0.92
CA GLU A 49 1.13 -1.21 -1.93
C GLU A 49 -0.38 -1.08 -2.14
N GLY A 50 -1.15 -0.98 -1.08
CA GLY A 50 -2.60 -0.74 -1.14
C GLY A 50 -2.96 0.57 -1.84
N LEU A 51 -2.27 1.66 -1.54
CA LEU A 51 -2.46 2.95 -2.23
C LEU A 51 -2.16 2.84 -3.73
N ALA A 52 -1.08 2.16 -4.09
CA ALA A 52 -0.70 1.95 -5.48
C ALA A 52 -1.73 1.10 -6.25
N GLU A 53 -2.28 0.07 -5.61
CA GLU A 53 -3.33 -0.77 -6.19
C GLU A 53 -4.64 -0.01 -6.39
N ASP A 54 -4.98 0.88 -5.49
CA ASP A 54 -6.18 1.71 -5.57
C ASP A 54 -6.01 2.94 -6.49
N GLY A 55 -4.83 3.12 -7.07
CA GLY A 55 -4.52 4.27 -7.92
C GLY A 55 -4.45 5.59 -7.15
N GLU A 56 -4.32 5.54 -5.83
CA GLU A 56 -4.17 6.71 -4.98
C GLU A 56 -2.74 7.25 -5.00
N ALA A 57 -2.62 8.56 -4.82
CA ALA A 57 -1.33 9.21 -4.79
C ALA A 57 -0.55 8.80 -3.53
N ILE A 58 0.71 8.41 -3.71
CA ILE A 58 1.64 8.15 -2.61
C ILE A 58 2.29 9.48 -2.25
N PRO A 59 2.14 9.95 -0.99
CA PRO A 59 2.71 11.22 -0.58
C PRO A 59 4.24 11.20 -0.64
N GLU A 60 4.84 12.33 -1.00
CA GLU A 60 6.29 12.52 -0.87
C GLU A 60 6.67 12.59 0.62
N PRO A 61 7.84 12.06 1.00
CA PRO A 61 8.28 12.13 2.39
C PRO A 61 8.42 13.58 2.87
N SER A 62 7.78 13.90 3.98
CA SER A 62 7.95 15.20 4.64
C SER A 62 9.32 15.32 5.30
N THR A 63 9.80 16.54 5.43
CA THR A 63 11.03 16.83 6.17
C THR A 63 10.80 16.71 7.68
N LEU A 64 11.88 16.52 8.44
CA LEU A 64 11.82 16.50 9.91
C LEU A 64 11.25 17.81 10.46
N GLU A 65 11.66 18.92 9.89
CA GLU A 65 11.21 20.27 10.30
C GLU A 65 9.69 20.42 10.10
N ALA A 66 9.17 19.95 8.98
CA ALA A 66 7.73 20.00 8.70
C ALA A 66 6.93 19.11 9.67
N VAL A 67 7.42 17.92 9.94
CA VAL A 67 6.79 16.98 10.90
C VAL A 67 6.80 17.56 12.31
N MET A 68 7.92 18.11 12.77
CA MET A 68 8.07 18.66 14.12
C MET A 68 7.41 20.04 14.31
N ALA A 69 7.02 20.70 13.24
CA ALA A 69 6.24 21.94 13.32
C ALA A 69 4.82 21.68 13.87
N ASP A 70 4.30 20.47 13.72
CA ASP A 70 3.02 20.09 14.33
C ASP A 70 3.23 19.73 15.81
N ALA A 71 2.49 20.40 16.68
CA ALA A 71 2.59 20.20 18.14
C ALA A 71 2.24 18.76 18.57
N GLU A 72 1.34 18.10 17.85
CA GLU A 72 0.94 16.71 18.13
C GLU A 72 2.08 15.71 17.90
N ASN A 73 3.06 16.05 17.07
CA ASN A 73 4.20 15.20 16.74
C ASN A 73 5.38 15.34 17.71
N GLN A 74 5.39 16.37 18.54
CA GLN A 74 6.56 16.73 19.37
C GLN A 74 6.83 15.74 20.51
N ASP A 75 5.85 14.96 20.93
CA ASP A 75 5.99 13.93 21.97
C ASP A 75 6.58 12.62 21.45
N GLY A 76 6.64 12.45 20.15
CA GLY A 76 7.18 11.26 19.50
C GLY A 76 8.67 11.36 19.20
N VAL A 77 9.34 10.22 19.17
CA VAL A 77 10.74 10.12 18.73
C VAL A 77 10.75 9.75 17.26
N ALA A 78 11.37 10.59 16.42
CA ALA A 78 11.44 10.37 15.00
C ALA A 78 12.45 9.27 14.64
N ILE A 79 12.03 8.36 13.80
CA ILE A 79 12.88 7.35 13.15
C ILE A 79 12.65 7.39 11.64
N LEU A 80 13.65 6.97 10.89
CA LEU A 80 13.50 6.75 9.46
C LEU A 80 13.05 5.32 9.18
N VAL A 81 11.97 5.17 8.46
CA VAL A 81 11.42 3.88 8.03
C VAL A 81 11.54 3.78 6.52
N GLY A 82 12.37 2.84 6.07
CA GLY A 82 12.63 2.62 4.64
C GLY A 82 11.58 1.73 3.99
N VAL A 83 11.16 2.11 2.80
CA VAL A 83 10.32 1.28 1.93
C VAL A 83 11.06 1.05 0.63
N LYS A 84 11.17 -0.20 0.24
CA LYS A 84 11.58 -0.55 -1.13
C LYS A 84 10.41 -0.23 -2.05
N THR A 85 10.31 1.00 -2.48
CA THR A 85 9.46 1.32 -3.60
C THR A 85 10.22 0.92 -4.85
N GLU A 86 9.97 -0.26 -5.35
CA GLU A 86 10.10 -0.46 -6.77
C GLU A 86 9.02 0.44 -7.38
N ALA A 87 9.44 1.61 -7.84
CA ALA A 87 8.58 2.44 -8.66
C ALA A 87 8.25 1.61 -9.90
N LYS A 88 7.12 0.91 -9.86
CA LYS A 88 6.58 0.24 -11.03
C LYS A 88 6.30 1.35 -12.04
N ARG A 89 7.20 1.47 -13.00
CA ARG A 89 7.12 2.49 -14.02
C ARG A 89 5.82 2.32 -14.80
N ALA A 90 4.93 3.29 -14.72
CA ALA A 90 3.72 3.30 -15.53
C ALA A 90 4.11 3.48 -17.01
N VAL A 91 3.64 2.56 -17.84
CA VAL A 91 3.80 2.61 -19.29
C VAL A 91 2.47 3.02 -19.89
N ARG A 92 2.49 4.03 -20.75
CA ARG A 92 1.28 4.47 -21.47
C ARG A 92 0.94 3.48 -22.56
N VAL A 93 -0.28 2.94 -22.52
CA VAL A 93 -0.78 1.96 -23.48
C VAL A 93 -2.10 2.47 -24.07
N ASN A 94 -2.24 2.38 -25.38
CA ASN A 94 -3.51 2.64 -26.06
C ASN A 94 -4.22 1.31 -26.29
N ILE A 95 -5.50 1.23 -25.87
CA ILE A 95 -6.33 0.05 -26.07
C ILE A 95 -7.65 0.46 -26.76
N THR A 96 -8.20 -0.47 -27.52
CA THR A 96 -9.51 -0.34 -28.14
C THR A 96 -10.53 -1.12 -27.34
N LEU A 97 -11.61 -0.46 -26.95
CA LEU A 97 -12.70 -1.06 -26.18
C LEU A 97 -14.04 -0.85 -26.92
N PRO A 98 -14.96 -1.82 -26.85
CA PRO A 98 -16.35 -1.57 -27.23
C PRO A 98 -16.93 -0.39 -26.44
N GLU A 99 -17.76 0.41 -27.07
CA GLU A 99 -18.30 1.64 -26.46
C GLU A 99 -19.12 1.36 -25.19
N ASP A 100 -19.91 0.31 -25.19
CA ASP A 100 -20.71 -0.12 -24.04
C ASP A 100 -19.84 -0.54 -22.84
N VAL A 101 -18.75 -1.26 -23.10
CA VAL A 101 -17.77 -1.68 -22.08
C VAL A 101 -17.06 -0.47 -21.50
N LEU A 102 -16.65 0.50 -22.33
CA LEU A 102 -16.02 1.72 -21.88
C LEU A 102 -16.93 2.53 -20.96
N LYS A 103 -18.22 2.67 -21.31
CA LYS A 103 -19.21 3.36 -20.48
C LYS A 103 -19.41 2.65 -19.14
N ALA A 104 -19.47 1.33 -19.14
CA ALA A 104 -19.61 0.53 -17.93
C ALA A 104 -18.38 0.66 -17.01
N ILE A 105 -17.18 0.67 -17.56
CA ILE A 105 -15.93 0.89 -16.81
C ILE A 105 -15.93 2.27 -16.17
N ASP A 106 -16.24 3.32 -16.92
CA ASP A 106 -16.23 4.69 -16.42
C ASP A 106 -17.27 4.90 -15.31
N ALA A 107 -18.46 4.34 -15.46
CA ALA A 107 -19.52 4.41 -14.44
C ALA A 107 -19.13 3.68 -13.15
N PHE A 108 -18.55 2.50 -13.26
CA PHE A 108 -18.09 1.73 -12.11
C PHE A 108 -16.93 2.44 -11.39
N ALA A 109 -15.95 2.92 -12.15
CA ALA A 109 -14.79 3.64 -11.61
C ALA A 109 -15.22 4.88 -10.85
N GLU A 110 -16.11 5.70 -11.42
CA GLU A 110 -16.65 6.90 -10.77
C GLU A 110 -17.39 6.55 -9.46
N ALA A 111 -18.22 5.52 -9.48
CA ALA A 111 -18.97 5.09 -8.29
C ALA A 111 -18.08 4.59 -7.15
N HIS A 112 -16.87 4.10 -7.44
CA HIS A 112 -15.93 3.55 -6.48
C HIS A 112 -14.70 4.44 -6.23
N GLY A 113 -14.70 5.67 -6.71
CA GLY A 113 -13.58 6.61 -6.54
C GLY A 113 -12.30 6.20 -7.26
N LEU A 114 -12.41 5.42 -8.34
CA LEU A 114 -11.30 4.96 -9.16
C LEU A 114 -11.18 5.78 -10.44
N THR A 115 -9.98 5.84 -11.00
CA THR A 115 -9.78 6.28 -12.38
C THR A 115 -10.03 5.10 -13.35
N ARG A 116 -10.26 5.39 -14.62
CA ARG A 116 -10.33 4.36 -15.67
C ARG A 116 -9.10 3.46 -15.65
N SER A 117 -7.90 4.06 -15.61
CA SER A 117 -6.63 3.32 -15.55
C SER A 117 -6.51 2.48 -14.28
N GLY A 118 -6.89 3.01 -13.12
CA GLY A 118 -6.91 2.29 -11.86
C GLY A 118 -7.83 1.07 -11.87
N PHE A 119 -9.04 1.23 -12.43
CA PHE A 119 -9.97 0.12 -12.63
C PHE A 119 -9.37 -0.98 -13.52
N LEU A 120 -8.79 -0.59 -14.67
CA LEU A 120 -8.22 -1.55 -15.62
C LEU A 120 -7.05 -2.33 -15.02
N VAL A 121 -6.17 -1.68 -14.27
CA VAL A 121 -5.07 -2.35 -13.55
C VAL A 121 -5.62 -3.36 -12.54
N ARG A 122 -6.59 -2.95 -11.75
CA ARG A 122 -7.24 -3.80 -10.74
C ARG A 122 -7.94 -5.00 -11.36
N ALA A 123 -8.70 -4.79 -12.43
CA ALA A 123 -9.38 -5.86 -13.16
C ALA A 123 -8.39 -6.85 -13.78
N ALA A 124 -7.31 -6.36 -14.37
CA ALA A 124 -6.27 -7.20 -14.95
C ALA A 124 -5.56 -8.06 -13.90
N LYS A 125 -5.20 -7.49 -12.75
CA LYS A 125 -4.60 -8.24 -11.64
C LYS A 125 -5.54 -9.32 -11.09
N HIS A 126 -6.82 -9.00 -10.96
CA HIS A 126 -7.83 -9.96 -10.51
C HIS A 126 -7.94 -11.15 -11.46
N GLU A 127 -8.03 -10.89 -12.76
CA GLU A 127 -8.12 -11.93 -13.77
C GLU A 127 -6.87 -12.81 -13.83
N ILE A 128 -5.68 -12.21 -13.77
CA ILE A 128 -4.40 -12.94 -13.74
C ILE A 128 -4.30 -13.79 -12.47
N GLY A 129 -4.73 -13.28 -11.33
CA GLY A 129 -4.78 -14.02 -10.07
C GLY A 129 -5.68 -15.26 -10.16
N HIS A 130 -6.88 -15.11 -10.67
CA HIS A 130 -7.80 -16.23 -10.88
C HIS A 130 -7.26 -17.30 -11.84
N ALA A 131 -6.62 -16.89 -12.93
CA ALA A 131 -6.00 -17.83 -13.87
C ALA A 131 -4.89 -18.67 -13.22
N ASN A 132 -4.16 -18.11 -12.26
CA ASN A 132 -3.14 -18.84 -11.52
C ASN A 132 -3.75 -19.83 -10.52
N ASP A 133 -4.85 -19.48 -9.87
CA ASP A 133 -5.57 -20.36 -8.94
C ASP A 133 -6.16 -21.57 -9.68
N ASP A 134 -6.76 -21.37 -10.84
CA ASP A 134 -7.28 -22.45 -11.69
C ASP A 134 -6.18 -23.40 -12.19
N TYR A 135 -4.97 -22.88 -12.35
CA TYR A 135 -3.84 -23.69 -12.79
C TYR A 135 -3.30 -24.61 -11.69
N ASP A 136 -3.30 -24.12 -10.44
CA ASP A 136 -2.86 -24.91 -9.29
C ASP A 136 -3.86 -26.01 -8.93
N ASP A 137 -5.16 -25.74 -9.03
CA ASP A 137 -6.20 -26.75 -8.80
C ASP A 137 -6.15 -27.90 -9.83
N ASN A 138 -5.83 -27.58 -11.07
CA ASN A 138 -5.73 -28.59 -12.13
C ASN A 138 -4.48 -29.48 -11.99
N TYR A 139 -3.41 -28.95 -11.36
CA TYR A 139 -2.21 -29.73 -11.05
C TYR A 139 -2.40 -30.67 -9.85
N ALA A 140 -3.23 -30.28 -8.89
CA ALA A 140 -3.52 -31.10 -7.72
C ALA A 140 -4.39 -32.31 -8.07
N GLU A 141 -5.36 -32.17 -8.98
CA GLU A 141 -6.20 -33.30 -9.44
C GLU A 141 -5.42 -34.32 -10.26
N THR A 142 -4.42 -33.90 -11.03
CA THR A 142 -3.61 -34.84 -11.86
C THR A 142 -2.65 -35.67 -11.01
N ARG A 143 -2.31 -35.24 -9.79
CA ARG A 143 -1.44 -36.04 -8.89
C ARG A 143 -2.19 -37.06 -8.04
N LEU A 144 -3.51 -36.90 -7.87
CA LEU A 144 -4.35 -37.82 -7.08
C LEU A 144 -5.00 -38.92 -7.93
N GLY A 145 -4.86 -38.88 -9.24
CA GLY A 145 -5.44 -39.85 -10.18
C GLY A 145 -4.48 -40.93 -10.72
N ALA A 146 -3.35 -41.12 -10.06
CA ALA A 146 -2.41 -42.20 -10.44
C ALA A 146 -2.46 -43.35 -9.47
#